data_3527419ed0f0d7fcc3a5455912fad43e
#
_entry.id   3527419ed0f0d7fcc3a5455912fad43e
#
_cell.length_a   1.000
_cell.length_b   1.000
_cell.length_c   1.000
_cell.angle_alpha   90.00
_cell.angle_beta   90.00
_cell.angle_gamma   90.00
#
_symmetry.space_group_name_H-M   'P 1'
#
loop_
_entity.id
_entity.type
_entity.pdbx_description
1 polymer ?
#
loop_
_entity_poly.entity_id
_entity_poly.type
_entity_poly.pdbx_seq_one_letter_code
_entity_poly.pdbx_strand_id
1 'polypeptide(L)'
;MADSILYNEDCIRSMKRLANGSIDLILTDPPYNLGNFMKGRDTNLKKMRDNFFGDAGWDDLSFEDWEKSMDNFFEESVRVL
;
A
#
# COMPACT_ATOMS: atom_id res chain seq x y z
N MET A 1 27.48 2.05 9.93
CA MET A 1 26.45 1.02 9.73
C MET A 1 25.09 1.63 9.98
N ALA A 2 24.15 1.36 9.09
CA ALA A 2 22.81 1.91 9.22
C ALA A 2 21.97 1.12 10.22
N ASP A 3 21.21 1.83 11.02
CA ASP A 3 20.24 1.22 11.90
C ASP A 3 18.95 0.90 11.11
N SER A 4 18.26 -0.13 11.55
CA SER A 4 16.97 -0.50 10.97
C SER A 4 15.84 -0.12 11.93
N ILE A 5 14.79 0.46 11.39
CA ILE A 5 13.57 0.78 12.13
C ILE A 5 12.40 0.10 11.46
N LEU A 6 11.59 -0.60 12.24
CA LEU A 6 10.41 -1.26 11.76
C LEU A 6 9.17 -0.59 12.35
N TYR A 7 8.29 -0.13 11.47
CA TYR A 7 7.00 0.43 11.87
C TYR A 7 5.89 -0.57 11.55
N ASN A 8 5.05 -0.85 12.52
CA ASN A 8 3.88 -1.72 12.34
C ASN A 8 2.63 -0.86 12.36
N GLU A 9 2.43 -0.11 11.27
CA GLU A 9 1.28 0.77 11.11
C GLU A 9 1.08 1.08 9.62
N ASP A 10 0.04 1.83 9.28
CA ASP A 10 -0.16 2.30 7.93
C ASP A 10 1.06 3.07 7.44
N CYS A 11 1.54 2.75 6.24
CA CYS A 11 2.80 3.28 5.72
C CYS A 11 2.78 4.80 5.54
N ILE A 12 1.65 5.37 5.14
CA ILE A 12 1.53 6.82 4.97
C ILE A 12 1.70 7.53 6.31
N ARG A 13 1.16 6.93 7.36
CA ARG A 13 1.30 7.46 8.72
C ARG A 13 2.75 7.45 9.18
N SER A 14 3.45 6.35 8.91
CA SER A 14 4.88 6.26 9.23
C SER A 14 5.71 7.25 8.42
N MET A 15 5.40 7.40 7.14
CA MET A 15 6.14 8.30 6.26
C MET A 15 6.05 9.77 6.72
N LYS A 16 4.93 10.16 7.32
CA LYS A 16 4.76 11.52 7.82
C LYS A 16 5.73 11.88 8.95
N ARG A 17 6.30 10.89 9.59
CA ARG A 17 7.33 11.10 10.64
C ARG A 17 8.73 11.32 10.08
N LEU A 18 8.92 11.06 8.79
CA LEU A 18 10.21 11.18 8.15
C LEU A 18 10.42 12.60 7.64
N ALA A 19 11.64 13.07 7.76
CA ALA A 19 12.01 14.40 7.28
C ALA A 19 12.03 14.44 5.75
N ASN A 20 11.83 15.63 5.18
CA ASN A 20 11.93 15.85 3.75
C ASN A 20 13.32 15.45 3.26
N GLY A 21 13.36 14.71 2.15
CA GLY A 21 14.64 14.35 1.53
C GLY A 21 15.52 13.42 2.35
N SER A 22 14.94 12.68 3.32
CA SER A 22 15.71 11.82 4.22
C SER A 22 15.88 10.39 3.72
N ILE A 23 15.24 10.02 2.62
CA ILE A 23 15.21 8.65 2.11
C ILE A 23 15.90 8.60 0.75
N ASP A 24 16.74 7.63 0.54
CA ASP A 24 17.48 7.45 -0.71
C ASP A 24 16.75 6.55 -1.70
N LEU A 25 15.93 5.61 -1.21
CA LEU A 25 15.23 4.66 -2.07
C LEU A 25 13.95 4.19 -1.39
N ILE A 26 12.89 4.11 -2.16
CA ILE A 26 11.64 3.48 -1.74
C ILE A 26 11.46 2.21 -2.56
N LEU A 27 11.35 1.08 -1.86
CA LEU A 27 11.05 -0.21 -2.48
C LEU A 27 9.74 -0.70 -1.91
N THR A 28 8.75 -0.91 -2.76
CA THR A 28 7.40 -1.25 -2.30
C THR A 28 6.68 -2.16 -3.28
N ASP A 29 5.74 -2.92 -2.74
CA ASP A 29 4.77 -3.68 -3.52
C ASP A 29 3.40 -3.15 -3.13
N PRO A 30 2.90 -2.11 -3.83
CA PRO A 30 1.67 -1.42 -3.41
C PRO A 30 0.44 -2.29 -3.65
N PRO A 31 -0.67 -1.99 -2.96
CA PRO A 31 -1.92 -2.69 -3.23
C PRO A 31 -2.42 -2.36 -4.63
N TYR A 32 -2.74 -3.40 -5.39
CA TYR A 32 -3.24 -3.26 -6.75
C TYR A 32 -4.75 -3.25 -6.83
N ASN A 33 -5.43 -3.26 -5.68
CA ASN A 33 -6.88 -3.30 -5.55
C ASN A 33 -7.49 -4.51 -6.28
N LEU A 34 -6.81 -5.65 -6.18
CA LEU A 34 -7.22 -6.88 -6.84
C LEU A 34 -8.58 -7.38 -6.35
N GLY A 35 -8.92 -7.06 -5.09
CA GLY A 35 -10.21 -7.42 -4.53
C GLY A 35 -11.36 -6.90 -5.36
N ASN A 36 -11.29 -5.63 -5.70
CA ASN A 36 -12.32 -5.00 -6.51
C ASN A 36 -12.27 -5.48 -7.97
N PHE A 37 -11.07 -5.63 -8.51
CA PHE A 37 -10.86 -6.10 -9.88
C PHE A 37 -11.34 -7.54 -10.08
N MET A 38 -11.07 -8.40 -9.10
CA MET A 38 -11.39 -9.83 -9.17
C MET A 38 -12.82 -10.16 -8.72
N LYS A 39 -13.57 -9.17 -8.31
CA LYS A 39 -14.93 -9.33 -7.83
C LYS A 39 -15.82 -9.97 -8.92
N GLY A 40 -16.48 -11.04 -8.56
CA GLY A 40 -17.34 -11.77 -9.49
C GLY A 40 -16.61 -12.75 -10.40
N ARG A 41 -15.29 -12.84 -10.35
CA ARG A 41 -14.51 -13.79 -11.13
C ARG A 41 -14.24 -15.05 -10.32
N ASP A 42 -14.43 -16.19 -10.96
CA ASP A 42 -14.20 -17.50 -10.35
C ASP A 42 -12.86 -18.06 -10.86
N THR A 43 -11.77 -17.68 -10.22
CA THR A 43 -10.42 -18.12 -10.57
C THR A 43 -9.67 -18.57 -9.34
N ASN A 44 -8.58 -19.35 -9.54
CA ASN A 44 -7.70 -19.74 -8.44
C ASN A 44 -7.02 -18.54 -7.80
N LEU A 45 -6.69 -17.54 -8.60
CA LEU A 45 -6.09 -16.30 -8.09
C LEU A 45 -7.06 -15.57 -7.17
N LYS A 46 -8.34 -15.51 -7.55
CA LYS A 46 -9.38 -14.90 -6.71
C LYS A 46 -9.50 -15.64 -5.37
N LYS A 47 -9.53 -16.97 -5.41
CA LYS A 47 -9.66 -17.79 -4.20
C LYS A 47 -8.46 -17.56 -3.27
N MET A 48 -7.26 -17.53 -3.82
CA MET A 48 -6.06 -17.27 -3.06
C MET A 48 -6.10 -15.89 -2.41
N ARG A 49 -6.47 -14.88 -3.18
CA ARG A 49 -6.59 -13.52 -2.70
C ARG A 49 -7.64 -13.40 -1.59
N ASP A 50 -8.82 -13.98 -1.81
CA ASP A 50 -9.90 -13.92 -0.82
C ASP A 50 -9.48 -14.54 0.51
N ASN A 51 -8.66 -15.60 0.46
CA ASN A 51 -8.20 -16.26 1.67
C ASN A 51 -7.09 -15.50 2.40
N PHE A 52 -6.20 -14.83 1.67
CA PHE A 52 -5.00 -14.23 2.26
C PHE A 52 -5.03 -12.70 2.29
N PHE A 53 -5.74 -12.05 1.38
CA PHE A 53 -5.70 -10.60 1.23
C PHE A 53 -7.06 -9.94 1.36
N GLY A 54 -8.14 -10.61 0.97
CA GLY A 54 -9.47 -10.02 0.95
C GLY A 54 -9.96 -9.56 2.31
N ASP A 55 -9.60 -10.31 3.36
CA ASP A 55 -10.03 -10.00 4.72
C ASP A 55 -9.25 -8.85 5.34
N ALA A 56 -8.12 -8.47 4.76
CA ALA A 56 -7.31 -7.37 5.28
C ALA A 56 -7.91 -5.99 5.02
N GLY A 57 -8.83 -5.87 4.06
CA GLY A 57 -9.54 -4.63 3.76
C GLY A 57 -8.77 -3.60 2.94
N TRP A 58 -7.48 -3.79 2.75
CA TRP A 58 -6.65 -2.83 2.02
C TRP A 58 -6.60 -3.09 0.50
N ASP A 59 -7.01 -4.29 0.07
CA ASP A 59 -6.97 -4.70 -1.34
C ASP A 59 -8.37 -4.79 -1.95
N ASP A 60 -9.36 -4.20 -1.31
CA ASP A 60 -10.77 -4.22 -1.75
C ASP A 60 -11.42 -2.86 -1.51
N LEU A 61 -10.73 -1.81 -1.93
CA LEU A 61 -11.22 -0.45 -1.82
C LEU A 61 -12.03 -0.07 -3.05
N SER A 62 -12.92 0.92 -2.92
CA SER A 62 -13.49 1.57 -4.10
C SER A 62 -12.37 2.17 -4.93
N PHE A 63 -12.60 2.36 -6.22
CA PHE A 63 -11.59 2.97 -7.09
C PHE A 63 -11.18 4.36 -6.58
N GLU A 64 -12.15 5.14 -6.12
CA GLU A 64 -11.88 6.48 -5.60
C GLU A 64 -10.99 6.44 -4.35
N ASP A 65 -11.29 5.55 -3.42
CA ASP A 65 -10.51 5.41 -2.19
C ASP A 65 -9.10 4.88 -2.49
N TRP A 66 -9.00 3.93 -3.39
CA TRP A 66 -7.71 3.40 -3.83
C TRP A 66 -6.86 4.48 -4.50
N GLU A 67 -7.44 5.23 -5.43
CA GLU A 67 -6.75 6.31 -6.14
C GLU A 67 -6.26 7.38 -5.16
N LYS A 68 -7.11 7.77 -4.22
CA LYS A 68 -6.76 8.75 -3.19
C LYS A 68 -5.61 8.26 -2.33
N SER A 69 -5.64 7.00 -1.95
CA SER A 69 -4.57 6.39 -1.16
C SER A 69 -3.25 6.36 -1.93
N MET A 70 -3.29 6.06 -3.23
CA MET A 70 -2.10 6.07 -4.08
C MET A 70 -1.55 7.48 -4.25
N ASP A 71 -2.41 8.47 -4.44
CA ASP A 71 -2.00 9.87 -4.55
C ASP A 71 -1.29 10.32 -3.26
N ASN A 72 -1.84 9.99 -2.11
CA ASN A 72 -1.23 10.30 -0.82
C ASN A 72 0.14 9.62 -0.66
N PHE A 73 0.23 8.37 -1.07
CA PHE A 73 1.48 7.62 -1.03
C PHE A 73 2.55 8.27 -1.91
N PHE A 74 2.21 8.63 -3.14
CA PHE A 74 3.16 9.26 -4.04
C PHE A 74 3.57 10.65 -3.58
N GLU A 75 2.63 11.43 -3.03
CA GLU A 75 2.94 12.73 -2.47
C GLU A 75 3.96 12.63 -1.35
N GLU A 76 3.76 11.72 -0.41
CA GLU A 76 4.72 11.50 0.68
C GLU A 76 6.02 10.92 0.18
N SER A 77 5.99 10.06 -0.83
CA SER A 77 7.20 9.49 -1.42
C SER A 77 8.09 10.56 -2.03
N VAL A 78 7.51 11.49 -2.78
CA VAL A 78 8.24 12.60 -3.38
C VAL A 78 8.83 13.49 -2.29
N ARG A 79 8.08 13.73 -1.22
CA ARG A 79 8.52 14.57 -0.12
C ARG A 79 9.74 14.00 0.58
N VAL A 80 9.74 12.72 0.89
CA VAL A 80 10.83 12.09 1.68
C VAL A 80 12.05 11.75 0.83
N LEU A 81 11.90 11.59 -0.48
CA LEU A 81 13.02 11.37 -1.38
C LEU A 81 13.75 12.68 -1.66
#